data_26dcaafb5719b83c790177b2f543b157
#
_entry.id   26dcaafb5719b83c790177b2f543b157
#
_cell.length_a   1.000
_cell.length_b   1.000
_cell.length_c   1.000
_cell.angle_alpha   90.00
_cell.angle_beta   90.00
_cell.angle_gamma   90.00
#
_symmetry.space_group_name_H-M   'P 1'
#
loop_
_entity.id
_entity.type
_entity.pdbx_description
1 polymer ?
#
loop_
_entity_poly.entity_id
_entity_poly.type
_entity_poly.pdbx_seq_one_letter_code
_entity_poly.pdbx_strand_id
1 'polypeptide(L)'
;MSTPHSTMLRPRVLGRATVNVVVAVSVLYTLLPVAWLVLAASKSRDALFSSSILSFRDFSLVQNVRDLFAMDGGLYGRWYGNSLLYAVLGAALGALISVACGYAFDKYHFRHKEKLFGLVLAAVMVPQTVLALPLYLIASETGVVNTFWSVFIPVLFNPFGVYLGRIFAQGYVPDEVLEAARVDGAGELTTYLRVSLRMLGPGLVTVFLFQLTAIWNNFFLPMVMLSDQDLYPVSLGLFQWNSQATVSPEYYPVVITGSLLAVLPLVLAFAFLQRFWRSGLTAGAVK
;
A
#
# COMPACT_ATOMS: atom_id res chain seq x y z
N MET A 1 32.62 -5.53 41.03
CA MET A 1 32.25 -5.07 39.66
C MET A 1 30.83 -4.59 39.72
N SER A 2 30.62 -3.29 39.84
CA SER A 2 29.29 -2.65 39.93
C SER A 2 28.75 -2.42 38.54
N THR A 3 27.59 -3.02 38.23
CA THR A 3 26.84 -2.77 37.01
C THR A 3 26.37 -1.31 36.97
N PRO A 4 26.57 -0.56 35.86
CA PRO A 4 26.04 0.77 35.74
C PRO A 4 24.52 0.69 35.54
N HIS A 5 23.75 1.14 36.51
CA HIS A 5 22.34 1.43 36.35
C HIS A 5 22.17 2.51 35.28
N SER A 6 21.61 2.19 34.15
CA SER A 6 21.16 3.14 33.16
C SER A 6 20.04 3.97 33.78
N THR A 7 20.35 5.17 34.23
CA THR A 7 19.37 6.18 34.66
C THR A 7 18.56 6.62 33.44
N MET A 8 17.41 6.00 33.20
CA MET A 8 16.42 6.54 32.29
C MET A 8 16.03 7.93 32.79
N LEU A 9 16.44 8.97 32.09
CA LEU A 9 16.06 10.34 32.36
C LEU A 9 14.53 10.43 32.24
N ARG A 10 13.83 10.57 33.37
CA ARG A 10 12.40 10.87 33.39
C ARG A 10 12.21 12.26 32.75
N PRO A 11 11.49 12.39 31.62
CA PRO A 11 11.27 13.68 31.01
C PRO A 11 10.58 14.60 31.99
N ARG A 12 11.13 15.82 32.19
CA ARG A 12 10.53 16.86 33.04
C ARG A 12 9.10 17.13 32.55
N VAL A 13 8.19 17.48 33.45
CA VAL A 13 6.76 17.74 33.17
C VAL A 13 6.60 18.69 31.96
N LEU A 14 7.46 19.69 31.85
CA LEU A 14 7.49 20.64 30.73
C LEU A 14 7.79 19.92 29.39
N GLY A 15 8.74 18.98 29.36
CA GLY A 15 9.06 18.22 28.14
C GLY A 15 7.92 17.32 27.69
N ARG A 16 7.17 16.72 28.62
CA ARG A 16 5.96 15.93 28.29
C ARG A 16 4.84 16.82 27.75
N ALA A 17 4.62 18.00 28.35
CA ALA A 17 3.63 18.94 27.86
C ALA A 17 3.96 19.41 26.43
N THR A 18 5.21 19.78 26.15
CA THR A 18 5.66 20.16 24.81
C THR A 18 5.46 19.04 23.78
N VAL A 19 5.87 17.80 24.11
CA VAL A 19 5.67 16.64 23.23
C VAL A 19 4.19 16.40 22.95
N ASN A 20 3.33 16.45 24.00
CA ASN A 20 1.89 16.26 23.82
C ASN A 20 1.25 17.35 22.94
N VAL A 21 1.67 18.60 23.09
CA VAL A 21 1.19 19.72 22.25
C VAL A 21 1.63 19.50 20.80
N VAL A 22 2.90 19.19 20.56
CA VAL A 22 3.39 18.90 19.18
C VAL A 22 2.64 17.73 18.56
N VAL A 23 2.45 16.64 19.30
CA VAL A 23 1.68 15.48 18.83
C VAL A 23 0.23 15.88 18.52
N ALA A 24 -0.44 16.61 19.41
CA ALA A 24 -1.81 17.04 19.21
C ALA A 24 -1.97 17.93 17.97
N VAL A 25 -1.06 18.90 17.79
CA VAL A 25 -1.05 19.77 16.60
C VAL A 25 -0.80 18.96 15.34
N SER A 26 0.15 18.03 15.36
CA SER A 26 0.43 17.14 14.21
C SER A 26 -0.77 16.26 13.85
N VAL A 27 -1.46 15.71 14.86
CA VAL A 27 -2.68 14.91 14.65
C VAL A 27 -3.79 15.77 14.06
N LEU A 28 -4.05 16.95 14.61
CA LEU A 28 -5.06 17.87 14.08
C LEU A 28 -4.75 18.26 12.63
N TYR A 29 -3.50 18.63 12.33
CA TYR A 29 -3.07 18.97 10.98
C TYR A 29 -3.28 17.81 9.98
N THR A 30 -2.92 16.59 10.38
CA THR A 30 -3.06 15.40 9.53
C THR A 30 -4.52 14.99 9.33
N LEU A 31 -5.38 15.16 10.34
CA LEU A 31 -6.79 14.79 10.25
C LEU A 31 -7.66 15.85 9.56
N LEU A 32 -7.20 17.10 9.45
CA LEU A 32 -7.98 18.19 8.88
C LEU A 32 -8.43 17.91 7.43
N PRO A 33 -7.57 17.43 6.50
CA PRO A 33 -8.01 17.08 5.15
C PRO A 33 -9.04 15.95 5.13
N VAL A 34 -8.90 14.97 6.01
CA VAL A 34 -9.84 13.84 6.12
C VAL A 34 -11.18 14.32 6.67
N ALA A 35 -11.17 15.15 7.71
CA ALA A 35 -12.38 15.76 8.27
C ALA A 35 -13.10 16.62 7.20
N TRP A 36 -12.34 17.43 6.46
CA TRP A 36 -12.87 18.19 5.35
C TRP A 36 -13.52 17.30 4.28
N LEU A 37 -12.85 16.21 3.90
CA LEU A 37 -13.37 15.26 2.90
C LEU A 37 -14.70 14.63 3.35
N VAL A 38 -14.80 14.24 4.63
CA VAL A 38 -16.05 13.70 5.22
C VAL A 38 -17.17 14.75 5.19
N LEU A 39 -16.87 15.99 5.61
CA LEU A 39 -17.84 17.08 5.59
C LEU A 39 -18.28 17.43 4.16
N ALA A 40 -17.36 17.54 3.23
CA ALA A 40 -17.62 17.87 1.84
C ALA A 40 -18.46 16.77 1.16
N ALA A 41 -18.12 15.50 1.35
CA ALA A 41 -18.90 14.38 0.83
C ALA A 41 -20.32 14.26 1.42
N SER A 42 -20.52 14.86 2.59
CA SER A 42 -21.83 14.86 3.27
C SER A 42 -22.76 15.99 2.82
N LYS A 43 -22.30 16.98 2.06
CA LYS A 43 -23.09 18.13 1.63
C LYS A 43 -23.87 17.85 0.33
N SER A 44 -25.01 18.53 0.19
CA SER A 44 -25.65 18.63 -1.12
C SER A 44 -24.77 19.42 -2.10
N ARG A 45 -25.03 19.26 -3.40
CA ARG A 45 -24.28 19.98 -4.46
C ARG A 45 -24.31 21.50 -4.24
N ASP A 46 -25.47 22.05 -3.93
CA ASP A 46 -25.62 23.51 -3.73
C ASP A 46 -24.91 23.97 -2.46
N ALA A 47 -25.00 23.21 -1.37
CA ALA A 47 -24.31 23.51 -0.12
C ALA A 47 -22.78 23.38 -0.23
N LEU A 48 -22.27 22.54 -1.12
CA LEU A 48 -20.84 22.36 -1.34
C LEU A 48 -20.18 23.67 -1.82
N PHE A 49 -20.87 24.43 -2.67
CA PHE A 49 -20.33 25.67 -3.25
C PHE A 49 -20.79 26.94 -2.52
N SER A 50 -21.91 26.91 -1.80
CA SER A 50 -22.50 28.10 -1.16
C SER A 50 -22.27 28.21 0.34
N SER A 51 -21.84 27.11 1.00
CA SER A 51 -21.69 27.07 2.47
C SER A 51 -20.24 27.10 2.92
N SER A 52 -20.02 27.53 4.19
CA SER A 52 -18.69 27.47 4.81
C SER A 52 -18.14 26.05 4.79
N ILE A 53 -16.82 25.91 4.60
CA ILE A 53 -16.08 24.63 4.51
C ILE A 53 -16.41 23.68 5.65
N LEU A 54 -16.53 24.20 6.88
CA LEU A 54 -16.79 23.42 8.09
C LEU A 54 -18.27 23.38 8.51
N SER A 55 -19.19 23.93 7.71
CA SER A 55 -20.61 23.91 8.06
C SER A 55 -21.23 22.52 7.84
N PHE A 56 -22.05 22.09 8.77
CA PHE A 56 -22.85 20.86 8.73
C PHE A 56 -24.28 21.23 8.28
N ARG A 57 -24.44 21.59 7.00
CA ARG A 57 -25.78 21.91 6.44
C ARG A 57 -26.13 20.93 5.33
N ASP A 58 -27.40 20.59 5.21
CA ASP A 58 -27.97 19.78 4.13
C ASP A 58 -27.26 18.44 3.95
N PHE A 59 -27.37 17.59 4.98
CA PHE A 59 -26.75 16.27 4.97
C PHE A 59 -27.34 15.38 3.85
N SER A 60 -26.53 15.07 2.85
CA SER A 60 -26.92 14.35 1.63
C SER A 60 -26.01 13.16 1.32
N LEU A 61 -25.23 12.64 2.28
CA LEU A 61 -24.24 11.58 2.02
C LEU A 61 -24.84 10.36 1.33
N VAL A 62 -26.03 9.90 1.76
CA VAL A 62 -26.67 8.72 1.17
C VAL A 62 -27.05 8.98 -0.29
N GLN A 63 -27.57 10.19 -0.59
CA GLN A 63 -27.88 10.56 -1.97
C GLN A 63 -26.62 10.67 -2.82
N ASN A 64 -25.57 11.32 -2.30
CA ASN A 64 -24.28 11.45 -3.00
C ASN A 64 -23.66 10.09 -3.32
N VAL A 65 -23.78 9.10 -2.42
CA VAL A 65 -23.32 7.72 -2.68
C VAL A 65 -24.18 7.05 -3.76
N ARG A 66 -25.52 7.26 -3.77
CA ARG A 66 -26.37 6.72 -4.83
C ARG A 66 -26.01 7.34 -6.19
N ASP A 67 -25.84 8.65 -6.24
CA ASP A 67 -25.48 9.37 -7.45
C ASP A 67 -24.11 8.93 -7.98
N LEU A 68 -23.14 8.72 -7.07
CA LEU A 68 -21.81 8.17 -7.40
C LEU A 68 -21.89 6.82 -8.11
N PHE A 69 -22.70 5.89 -7.57
CA PHE A 69 -22.84 4.56 -8.16
C PHE A 69 -23.77 4.52 -9.38
N ALA A 70 -24.54 5.56 -9.62
CA ALA A 70 -25.38 5.71 -10.83
C ALA A 70 -24.64 6.45 -11.95
N MET A 71 -23.59 7.23 -11.64
CA MET A 71 -22.87 8.06 -12.59
C MET A 71 -22.22 7.22 -13.69
N ASP A 72 -22.37 7.69 -14.95
CA ASP A 72 -21.81 7.06 -16.14
C ASP A 72 -22.10 5.55 -16.23
N GLY A 73 -23.34 5.14 -15.90
CA GLY A 73 -23.73 3.73 -15.97
C GLY A 73 -23.10 2.83 -14.90
N GLY A 74 -22.63 3.41 -13.79
CA GLY A 74 -22.08 2.65 -12.67
C GLY A 74 -20.57 2.37 -12.75
N LEU A 75 -19.84 3.15 -13.53
CA LEU A 75 -18.39 2.99 -13.72
C LEU A 75 -17.62 2.98 -12.41
N TYR A 76 -18.02 3.79 -11.41
CA TYR A 76 -17.34 3.83 -10.12
C TYR A 76 -17.28 2.46 -9.44
N GLY A 77 -18.37 1.71 -9.44
CA GLY A 77 -18.41 0.36 -8.86
C GLY A 77 -17.45 -0.59 -9.55
N ARG A 78 -17.32 -0.49 -10.86
CA ARG A 78 -16.38 -1.28 -11.66
C ARG A 78 -14.93 -0.90 -11.34
N TRP A 79 -14.61 0.39 -11.32
CA TRP A 79 -13.29 0.88 -10.95
C TRP A 79 -12.85 0.47 -9.54
N TYR A 80 -13.81 0.52 -8.61
CA TYR A 80 -13.56 0.09 -7.23
C TYR A 80 -13.26 -1.42 -7.16
N GLY A 81 -14.04 -2.23 -7.88
CA GLY A 81 -13.79 -3.67 -8.03
C GLY A 81 -12.45 -3.98 -8.68
N ASN A 82 -12.10 -3.27 -9.76
CA ASN A 82 -10.80 -3.39 -10.41
C ASN A 82 -9.65 -3.04 -9.46
N SER A 83 -9.79 -1.93 -8.69
CA SER A 83 -8.77 -1.55 -7.70
C SER A 83 -8.58 -2.61 -6.63
N LEU A 84 -9.66 -3.21 -6.11
CA LEU A 84 -9.56 -4.33 -5.17
C LEU A 84 -8.85 -5.51 -5.80
N LEU A 85 -9.18 -5.85 -7.04
CA LEU A 85 -8.54 -6.95 -7.76
C LEU A 85 -7.05 -6.69 -7.97
N TYR A 86 -6.67 -5.53 -8.56
CA TYR A 86 -5.27 -5.17 -8.77
C TYR A 86 -4.49 -5.12 -7.45
N ALA A 87 -5.03 -4.45 -6.44
CA ALA A 87 -4.30 -4.18 -5.21
C ALA A 87 -4.21 -5.42 -4.31
N VAL A 88 -5.31 -6.14 -4.08
CA VAL A 88 -5.31 -7.29 -3.17
C VAL A 88 -4.53 -8.47 -3.77
N LEU A 89 -4.85 -8.84 -5.01
CA LEU A 89 -4.14 -9.95 -5.66
C LEU A 89 -2.70 -9.59 -5.98
N GLY A 90 -2.45 -8.37 -6.50
CA GLY A 90 -1.10 -7.90 -6.81
C GLY A 90 -0.23 -7.81 -5.56
N ALA A 91 -0.76 -7.29 -4.44
CA ALA A 91 -0.03 -7.23 -3.18
C ALA A 91 0.19 -8.63 -2.57
N ALA A 92 -0.79 -9.53 -2.63
CA ALA A 92 -0.66 -10.88 -2.09
C ALA A 92 0.41 -11.68 -2.84
N LEU A 93 0.29 -11.74 -4.17
CA LEU A 93 1.26 -12.46 -5.00
C LEU A 93 2.63 -11.81 -4.98
N GLY A 94 2.69 -10.48 -5.13
CA GLY A 94 3.95 -9.74 -5.13
C GLY A 94 4.68 -9.80 -3.79
N ALA A 95 3.96 -9.79 -2.67
CA ALA A 95 4.57 -9.98 -1.35
C ALA A 95 5.13 -11.40 -1.18
N LEU A 96 4.40 -12.43 -1.62
CA LEU A 96 4.89 -13.81 -1.60
C LEU A 96 6.15 -13.98 -2.45
N ILE A 97 6.15 -13.46 -3.68
CA ILE A 97 7.31 -13.49 -4.58
C ILE A 97 8.50 -12.74 -3.95
N SER A 98 8.24 -11.53 -3.44
CA SER A 98 9.28 -10.68 -2.85
C SER A 98 9.92 -11.31 -1.62
N VAL A 99 9.10 -11.85 -0.71
CA VAL A 99 9.61 -12.51 0.52
C VAL A 99 10.34 -13.80 0.17
N ALA A 100 9.87 -14.59 -0.80
CA ALA A 100 10.56 -15.78 -1.26
C ALA A 100 11.93 -15.43 -1.88
N CYS A 101 11.99 -14.40 -2.73
CA CYS A 101 13.25 -13.92 -3.29
C CYS A 101 14.19 -13.41 -2.19
N GLY A 102 13.68 -12.61 -1.25
CA GLY A 102 14.46 -12.10 -0.13
C GLY A 102 15.01 -13.22 0.77
N TYR A 103 14.19 -14.23 1.07
CA TYR A 103 14.60 -15.43 1.77
C TYR A 103 15.72 -16.16 1.02
N ALA A 104 15.59 -16.33 -0.30
CA ALA A 104 16.63 -16.95 -1.11
C ALA A 104 17.95 -16.17 -1.07
N PHE A 105 17.87 -14.83 -1.13
CA PHE A 105 19.05 -13.97 -0.98
C PHE A 105 19.68 -14.02 0.44
N ASP A 106 18.99 -14.44 1.46
CA ASP A 106 19.56 -14.61 2.79
C ASP A 106 20.11 -16.02 2.99
N LYS A 107 19.28 -17.04 2.80
CA LYS A 107 19.52 -18.42 3.24
C LYS A 107 20.31 -19.28 2.27
N TYR A 108 20.30 -18.96 0.98
CA TYR A 108 21.03 -19.78 0.00
C TYR A 108 22.35 -19.15 -0.42
N HIS A 109 23.31 -20.03 -0.76
CA HIS A 109 24.60 -19.66 -1.31
C HIS A 109 24.60 -19.97 -2.82
N PHE A 110 24.72 -18.91 -3.64
CA PHE A 110 24.82 -19.03 -5.08
C PHE A 110 25.78 -18.01 -5.68
N ARG A 111 26.28 -18.32 -6.89
CA ARG A 111 27.24 -17.47 -7.58
C ARG A 111 26.67 -16.08 -7.84
N HIS A 112 27.43 -15.04 -7.55
CA HIS A 112 27.08 -13.63 -7.75
C HIS A 112 25.89 -13.11 -6.90
N LYS A 113 25.51 -13.79 -5.83
CA LYS A 113 24.43 -13.42 -4.91
C LYS A 113 24.42 -11.94 -4.56
N GLU A 114 25.55 -11.40 -4.06
CA GLU A 114 25.63 -10.00 -3.62
C GLU A 114 25.59 -9.00 -4.79
N LYS A 115 26.09 -9.37 -5.97
CA LYS A 115 25.96 -8.53 -7.17
C LYS A 115 24.53 -8.45 -7.65
N LEU A 116 23.79 -9.57 -7.67
CA LEU A 116 22.39 -9.61 -8.01
C LEU A 116 21.54 -8.86 -6.99
N PHE A 117 21.85 -8.99 -5.71
CA PHE A 117 21.18 -8.20 -4.67
C PHE A 117 21.47 -6.71 -4.83
N GLY A 118 22.70 -6.33 -5.20
CA GLY A 118 23.06 -4.96 -5.55
C GLY A 118 22.21 -4.39 -6.69
N LEU A 119 21.85 -5.20 -7.72
CA LEU A 119 20.92 -4.80 -8.78
C LEU A 119 19.50 -4.58 -8.23
N VAL A 120 19.04 -5.42 -7.30
CA VAL A 120 17.73 -5.21 -6.62
C VAL A 120 17.74 -3.88 -5.88
N LEU A 121 18.81 -3.57 -5.14
CA LEU A 121 18.93 -2.28 -4.44
C LEU A 121 18.95 -1.09 -5.40
N ALA A 122 19.68 -1.20 -6.52
CA ALA A 122 19.67 -0.18 -7.56
C ALA A 122 18.28 0.03 -8.16
N ALA A 123 17.50 -1.06 -8.36
CA ALA A 123 16.15 -0.98 -8.88
C ALA A 123 15.18 -0.26 -7.92
N VAL A 124 15.41 -0.30 -6.59
CA VAL A 124 14.62 0.48 -5.62
C VAL A 124 14.77 1.99 -5.85
N MET A 125 15.92 2.43 -6.34
CA MET A 125 16.20 3.86 -6.58
C MET A 125 15.59 4.37 -7.89
N VAL A 126 15.13 3.50 -8.78
CA VAL A 126 14.54 3.90 -10.06
C VAL A 126 13.10 4.39 -9.84
N PRO A 127 12.77 5.65 -10.19
CA PRO A 127 11.39 6.13 -10.11
C PRO A 127 10.46 5.30 -11.00
N GLN A 128 9.34 4.84 -10.45
CA GLN A 128 8.36 4.03 -11.21
C GLN A 128 7.84 4.74 -12.46
N THR A 129 7.73 6.06 -12.41
CA THR A 129 7.29 6.89 -13.55
C THR A 129 8.24 6.80 -14.74
N VAL A 130 9.54 6.64 -14.52
CA VAL A 130 10.55 6.49 -15.59
C VAL A 130 10.38 5.15 -16.30
N LEU A 131 9.92 4.12 -15.59
CA LEU A 131 9.71 2.79 -16.15
C LEU A 131 8.45 2.69 -17.01
N ALA A 132 7.52 3.64 -16.94
CA ALA A 132 6.24 3.54 -17.63
C ALA A 132 6.39 3.44 -19.15
N LEU A 133 7.27 4.24 -19.79
CA LEU A 133 7.50 4.19 -21.21
C LEU A 133 8.16 2.85 -21.68
N PRO A 134 9.25 2.37 -21.06
CA PRO A 134 9.79 1.05 -21.38
C PRO A 134 8.78 -0.08 -21.22
N LEU A 135 7.99 -0.06 -20.13
CA LEU A 135 6.93 -1.07 -19.91
C LEU A 135 5.83 -0.99 -20.96
N TYR A 136 5.43 0.22 -21.38
CA TYR A 136 4.48 0.41 -22.46
C TYR A 136 4.98 -0.18 -23.78
N LEU A 137 6.24 0.07 -24.13
CA LEU A 137 6.82 -0.48 -25.36
C LEU A 137 6.83 -2.00 -25.35
N ILE A 138 7.22 -2.63 -24.23
CA ILE A 138 7.16 -4.09 -24.07
C ILE A 138 5.71 -4.58 -24.18
N ALA A 139 4.77 -3.92 -23.52
CA ALA A 139 3.35 -4.29 -23.60
C ALA A 139 2.78 -4.13 -25.00
N SER A 140 3.22 -3.13 -25.76
CA SER A 140 2.83 -2.91 -27.14
C SER A 140 3.35 -4.01 -28.07
N GLU A 141 4.62 -4.37 -27.96
CA GLU A 141 5.22 -5.44 -28.76
C GLU A 141 4.60 -6.83 -28.47
N THR A 142 4.17 -7.03 -27.21
CA THR A 142 3.53 -8.29 -26.79
C THR A 142 2.01 -8.31 -26.99
N GLY A 143 1.42 -7.19 -27.46
CA GLY A 143 -0.02 -7.09 -27.70
C GLY A 143 -0.90 -7.08 -26.46
N VAL A 144 -0.34 -6.76 -25.27
CA VAL A 144 -1.09 -6.75 -24.01
C VAL A 144 -1.51 -5.35 -23.53
N VAL A 145 -1.20 -4.29 -24.29
CA VAL A 145 -1.68 -2.92 -23.98
C VAL A 145 -3.21 -2.93 -23.92
N ASN A 146 -3.77 -2.10 -23.06
CA ASN A 146 -5.21 -2.00 -22.80
C ASN A 146 -5.85 -3.32 -22.35
N THR A 147 -5.13 -4.10 -21.55
CA THR A 147 -5.65 -5.31 -20.89
C THR A 147 -5.36 -5.26 -19.39
N PHE A 148 -6.07 -6.08 -18.60
CA PHE A 148 -5.77 -6.30 -17.19
C PHE A 148 -4.29 -6.60 -16.95
N TRP A 149 -3.66 -7.41 -17.81
CA TRP A 149 -2.30 -7.90 -17.66
C TRP A 149 -1.23 -6.82 -17.81
N SER A 150 -1.51 -5.76 -18.61
CA SER A 150 -0.56 -4.65 -18.78
C SER A 150 -0.29 -3.87 -17.50
N VAL A 151 -1.24 -3.87 -16.57
CA VAL A 151 -1.10 -3.24 -15.24
C VAL A 151 -0.72 -4.28 -14.18
N PHE A 152 -1.32 -5.48 -14.24
CA PHE A 152 -1.18 -6.47 -13.18
C PHE A 152 0.21 -7.12 -13.13
N ILE A 153 0.81 -7.45 -14.28
CA ILE A 153 2.13 -8.11 -14.30
C ILE A 153 3.22 -7.20 -13.72
N PRO A 154 3.35 -5.93 -14.13
CA PRO A 154 4.39 -5.06 -13.58
C PRO A 154 4.32 -4.85 -12.06
N VAL A 155 3.11 -4.80 -11.49
CA VAL A 155 2.95 -4.56 -10.05
C VAL A 155 3.34 -5.77 -9.17
N LEU A 156 3.52 -6.96 -9.75
CA LEU A 156 4.03 -8.13 -9.01
C LEU A 156 5.52 -8.00 -8.65
N PHE A 157 6.27 -7.21 -9.40
CA PHE A 157 7.71 -7.03 -9.19
C PHE A 157 7.97 -5.86 -8.25
N ASN A 158 8.42 -6.17 -7.03
CA ASN A 158 8.67 -5.18 -5.98
C ASN A 158 10.08 -5.34 -5.39
N PRO A 159 11.09 -4.61 -5.93
CA PRO A 159 12.46 -4.67 -5.43
C PRO A 159 12.58 -4.29 -3.95
N PHE A 160 11.81 -3.31 -3.49
CA PHE A 160 11.77 -2.93 -2.06
C PHE A 160 11.22 -4.06 -1.19
N GLY A 161 10.20 -4.79 -1.67
CA GLY A 161 9.70 -5.98 -1.01
C GLY A 161 10.75 -7.10 -0.90
N VAL A 162 11.58 -7.29 -1.93
CA VAL A 162 12.70 -8.26 -1.90
C VAL A 162 13.74 -7.86 -0.87
N TYR A 163 14.09 -6.57 -0.80
CA TYR A 163 14.99 -6.04 0.23
C TYR A 163 14.47 -6.31 1.64
N LEU A 164 13.21 -5.96 1.89
CA LEU A 164 12.57 -6.23 3.19
C LEU A 164 12.49 -7.72 3.48
N GLY A 165 12.18 -8.55 2.49
CA GLY A 165 12.14 -10.01 2.62
C GLY A 165 13.49 -10.59 3.10
N ARG A 166 14.62 -10.08 2.58
CA ARG A 166 15.95 -10.46 3.06
C ARG A 166 16.19 -10.05 4.51
N ILE A 167 15.82 -8.82 4.89
CA ILE A 167 15.95 -8.34 6.28
C ILE A 167 15.10 -9.19 7.24
N PHE A 168 13.87 -9.51 6.84
CA PHE A 168 13.00 -10.35 7.66
C PHE A 168 13.49 -11.80 7.73
N ALA A 169 14.02 -12.35 6.65
CA ALA A 169 14.61 -13.69 6.67
C ALA A 169 15.79 -13.76 7.64
N GLN A 170 16.67 -12.76 7.61
CA GLN A 170 17.79 -12.65 8.53
C GLN A 170 17.36 -12.53 10.00
N GLY A 171 16.27 -11.77 10.26
CA GLY A 171 15.82 -11.51 11.64
C GLY A 171 14.91 -12.56 12.24
N TYR A 172 14.12 -13.25 11.41
CA TYR A 172 13.06 -14.15 11.88
C TYR A 172 13.32 -15.64 11.66
N VAL A 173 14.27 -16.02 10.79
CA VAL A 173 14.55 -17.41 10.45
C VAL A 173 15.99 -17.75 10.86
N PRO A 174 16.22 -18.27 12.08
CA PRO A 174 17.52 -18.75 12.51
C PRO A 174 17.99 -19.93 11.66
N ASP A 175 19.29 -20.01 11.38
CA ASP A 175 19.86 -21.10 10.57
C ASP A 175 19.73 -22.45 11.27
N GLU A 176 19.77 -22.47 12.61
CA GLU A 176 19.59 -23.67 13.43
C GLU A 176 18.23 -24.35 13.18
N VAL A 177 17.19 -23.58 12.91
CA VAL A 177 15.86 -24.12 12.58
C VAL A 177 15.87 -24.81 11.22
N LEU A 178 16.63 -24.27 10.26
CA LEU A 178 16.78 -24.87 8.94
C LEU A 178 17.61 -26.16 9.00
N GLU A 179 18.67 -26.18 9.83
CA GLU A 179 19.47 -27.36 10.06
C GLU A 179 18.66 -28.48 10.74
N ALA A 180 17.86 -28.16 11.75
CA ALA A 180 16.97 -29.11 12.38
C ALA A 180 15.95 -29.72 11.37
N ALA A 181 15.35 -28.88 10.51
CA ALA A 181 14.44 -29.37 9.49
C ALA A 181 15.11 -30.30 8.48
N ARG A 182 16.40 -30.05 8.13
CA ARG A 182 17.18 -30.95 7.27
C ARG A 182 17.50 -32.27 7.94
N VAL A 183 17.82 -32.28 9.25
CA VAL A 183 18.03 -33.50 10.04
C VAL A 183 16.74 -34.33 10.08
N ASP A 184 15.57 -33.69 10.16
CA ASP A 184 14.27 -34.35 10.09
C ASP A 184 13.90 -34.83 8.67
N GLY A 185 14.79 -34.65 7.68
CA GLY A 185 14.58 -35.10 6.31
C GLY A 185 13.70 -34.19 5.45
N ALA A 186 13.40 -32.96 5.90
CA ALA A 186 12.62 -32.03 5.09
C ALA A 186 13.45 -31.46 3.93
N GLY A 187 12.89 -31.54 2.70
CA GLY A 187 13.48 -30.88 1.54
C GLY A 187 13.32 -29.36 1.61
N GLU A 188 14.13 -28.61 0.85
CA GLU A 188 14.22 -27.13 0.88
C GLU A 188 12.86 -26.44 0.67
N LEU A 189 12.06 -26.86 -0.29
CA LEU A 189 10.74 -26.29 -0.55
C LEU A 189 9.78 -26.55 0.63
N THR A 190 9.82 -27.73 1.23
CA THR A 190 9.03 -28.09 2.40
C THR A 190 9.42 -27.25 3.60
N THR A 191 10.73 -27.07 3.84
CA THR A 191 11.27 -26.21 4.89
C THR A 191 10.83 -24.77 4.69
N TYR A 192 10.91 -24.24 3.47
CA TYR A 192 10.42 -22.88 3.18
C TYR A 192 8.92 -22.75 3.47
N LEU A 193 8.07 -23.60 2.87
CA LEU A 193 6.61 -23.45 2.95
C LEU A 193 6.04 -23.76 4.35
N ARG A 194 6.57 -24.75 5.05
CA ARG A 194 6.00 -25.22 6.32
C ARG A 194 6.64 -24.60 7.56
N VAL A 195 7.91 -24.20 7.47
CA VAL A 195 8.68 -23.68 8.60
C VAL A 195 8.93 -22.19 8.40
N SER A 196 9.76 -21.82 7.41
CA SER A 196 10.26 -20.46 7.24
C SER A 196 9.14 -19.45 6.94
N LEU A 197 8.20 -19.77 6.06
CA LEU A 197 7.12 -18.87 5.66
C LEU A 197 6.18 -18.55 6.85
N ARG A 198 6.00 -19.49 7.78
CA ARG A 198 5.24 -19.22 9.01
C ARG A 198 5.97 -18.23 9.92
N MET A 199 7.28 -18.37 10.05
CA MET A 199 8.12 -17.46 10.83
C MET A 199 8.19 -16.07 10.18
N LEU A 200 8.16 -16.00 8.85
CA LEU A 200 8.14 -14.77 8.07
C LEU A 200 6.78 -14.07 8.04
N GLY A 201 5.74 -14.64 8.67
CA GLY A 201 4.38 -14.10 8.65
C GLY A 201 4.27 -12.61 8.95
N PRO A 202 4.87 -12.06 10.03
CA PRO A 202 4.86 -10.62 10.31
C PRO A 202 5.54 -9.78 9.23
N GLY A 203 6.65 -10.27 8.68
CA GLY A 203 7.36 -9.65 7.56
C GLY A 203 6.55 -9.67 6.27
N LEU A 204 5.90 -10.79 5.97
CA LEU A 204 5.01 -10.94 4.82
C LEU A 204 3.84 -9.94 4.86
N VAL A 205 3.20 -9.79 6.04
CA VAL A 205 2.13 -8.80 6.22
C VAL A 205 2.65 -7.37 6.01
N THR A 206 3.85 -7.09 6.46
CA THR A 206 4.49 -5.78 6.27
C THR A 206 4.69 -5.49 4.77
N VAL A 207 5.30 -6.42 4.04
CA VAL A 207 5.52 -6.27 2.58
C VAL A 207 4.18 -6.16 1.84
N PHE A 208 3.20 -6.98 2.21
CA PHE A 208 1.83 -6.92 1.67
C PHE A 208 1.21 -5.53 1.83
N LEU A 209 1.27 -4.93 3.04
CA LEU A 209 0.68 -3.61 3.30
C LEU A 209 1.34 -2.49 2.48
N PHE A 210 2.68 -2.50 2.39
CA PHE A 210 3.38 -1.52 1.56
C PHE A 210 2.99 -1.66 0.10
N GLN A 211 2.94 -2.88 -0.40
CA GLN A 211 2.58 -3.14 -1.80
C GLN A 211 1.11 -2.86 -2.09
N LEU A 212 0.20 -3.23 -1.18
CA LEU A 212 -1.23 -2.89 -1.27
C LEU A 212 -1.43 -1.39 -1.41
N THR A 213 -0.77 -0.61 -0.54
CA THR A 213 -0.85 0.85 -0.58
C THR A 213 -0.28 1.43 -1.87
N ALA A 214 0.85 0.90 -2.34
CA ALA A 214 1.49 1.36 -3.57
C ALA A 214 0.61 1.08 -4.80
N ILE A 215 0.02 -0.12 -4.90
CA ILE A 215 -0.84 -0.50 -6.04
C ILE A 215 -2.17 0.27 -5.98
N TRP A 216 -2.79 0.38 -4.80
CA TRP A 216 -4.05 1.10 -4.63
C TRP A 216 -3.97 2.56 -5.07
N ASN A 217 -2.88 3.24 -4.77
CA ASN A 217 -2.67 4.64 -5.11
C ASN A 217 -2.05 4.85 -6.50
N ASN A 218 -1.70 3.76 -7.20
CA ASN A 218 -1.08 3.87 -8.52
C ASN A 218 -2.13 4.26 -9.57
N PHE A 219 -2.00 5.46 -10.14
CA PHE A 219 -2.81 5.90 -11.29
C PHE A 219 -1.98 6.07 -12.56
N PHE A 220 -0.66 6.33 -12.41
CA PHE A 220 0.18 6.70 -13.55
C PHE A 220 0.42 5.54 -14.52
N LEU A 221 0.78 4.36 -14.01
CA LEU A 221 0.94 3.19 -14.87
C LEU A 221 -0.38 2.80 -15.57
N PRO A 222 -1.52 2.69 -14.87
CA PRO A 222 -2.83 2.50 -15.52
C PRO A 222 -3.15 3.56 -16.58
N MET A 223 -2.84 4.84 -16.32
CA MET A 223 -3.08 5.94 -17.27
C MET A 223 -2.29 5.77 -18.58
N VAL A 224 -1.08 5.21 -18.51
CA VAL A 224 -0.25 4.94 -19.69
C VAL A 224 -0.69 3.68 -20.42
N MET A 225 -1.15 2.66 -19.68
CA MET A 225 -1.43 1.33 -20.20
C MET A 225 -2.86 1.12 -20.69
N LEU A 226 -3.84 1.83 -20.14
CA LEU A 226 -5.27 1.58 -20.34
C LEU A 226 -5.94 2.73 -21.08
N SER A 227 -6.77 2.41 -22.06
CA SER A 227 -7.68 3.33 -22.75
C SER A 227 -9.15 2.98 -22.51
N ASP A 228 -9.45 1.73 -22.15
CA ASP A 228 -10.79 1.26 -21.82
C ASP A 228 -11.11 1.59 -20.37
N GLN A 229 -12.16 2.43 -20.18
CA GLN A 229 -12.61 2.86 -18.85
C GLN A 229 -13.09 1.69 -17.98
N ASP A 230 -13.53 0.61 -18.57
CA ASP A 230 -13.97 -0.58 -17.86
C ASP A 230 -12.84 -1.31 -17.12
N LEU A 231 -11.59 -1.05 -17.50
CA LEU A 231 -10.39 -1.61 -16.86
C LEU A 231 -9.75 -0.68 -15.83
N TYR A 232 -10.22 0.56 -15.71
CA TYR A 232 -9.58 1.54 -14.84
C TYR A 232 -9.62 1.12 -13.36
N PRO A 233 -8.54 1.36 -12.61
CA PRO A 233 -8.62 1.42 -11.15
C PRO A 233 -9.29 2.72 -10.70
N VAL A 234 -9.81 2.75 -9.47
CA VAL A 234 -10.54 3.89 -8.91
C VAL A 234 -9.71 5.19 -8.91
N SER A 235 -8.40 5.08 -8.69
CA SER A 235 -7.48 6.22 -8.71
C SER A 235 -7.44 6.91 -10.08
N LEU A 236 -7.38 6.14 -11.17
CA LEU A 236 -7.40 6.67 -12.53
C LEU A 236 -8.78 7.20 -12.91
N GLY A 237 -9.86 6.47 -12.58
CA GLY A 237 -11.22 6.90 -12.86
C GLY A 237 -11.58 8.21 -12.18
N LEU A 238 -11.27 8.36 -10.89
CA LEU A 238 -11.46 9.61 -10.15
C LEU A 238 -10.60 10.75 -10.71
N PHE A 239 -9.36 10.47 -11.11
CA PHE A 239 -8.52 11.46 -11.79
C PHE A 239 -9.18 11.95 -13.09
N GLN A 240 -9.72 11.05 -13.90
CA GLN A 240 -10.41 11.40 -15.15
C GLN A 240 -11.66 12.26 -14.89
N TRP A 241 -12.53 11.87 -13.96
CA TRP A 241 -13.69 12.67 -13.60
C TRP A 241 -13.29 14.04 -13.03
N ASN A 242 -12.27 14.10 -12.20
CA ASN A 242 -11.76 15.38 -11.68
C ASN A 242 -11.25 16.30 -12.80
N SER A 243 -10.62 15.75 -13.84
CA SER A 243 -10.19 16.51 -15.00
C SER A 243 -11.35 17.08 -15.80
N GLN A 244 -12.49 16.41 -15.82
CA GLN A 244 -13.71 16.84 -16.49
C GLN A 244 -14.55 17.81 -15.62
N ALA A 245 -14.36 17.82 -14.31
CA ALA A 245 -15.16 18.60 -13.37
C ALA A 245 -15.11 20.12 -13.60
N THR A 246 -14.06 20.63 -14.25
CA THR A 246 -13.95 22.05 -14.64
C THR A 246 -14.93 22.44 -15.77
N VAL A 247 -15.27 21.49 -16.64
CA VAL A 247 -16.21 21.69 -17.77
C VAL A 247 -17.62 21.23 -17.37
N SER A 248 -17.69 20.14 -16.60
CA SER A 248 -18.94 19.48 -16.16
C SER A 248 -18.99 19.44 -14.63
N PRO A 249 -19.49 20.50 -13.99
CA PRO A 249 -19.46 20.65 -12.53
C PRO A 249 -20.20 19.54 -11.74
N GLU A 250 -21.02 18.74 -12.40
CA GLU A 250 -21.69 17.56 -11.82
C GLU A 250 -20.71 16.49 -11.34
N TYR A 251 -19.48 16.44 -11.85
CA TYR A 251 -18.46 15.51 -11.39
C TYR A 251 -17.87 15.89 -10.02
N TYR A 252 -17.92 17.15 -9.57
CA TYR A 252 -17.34 17.55 -8.27
C TYR A 252 -17.87 16.75 -7.08
N PRO A 253 -19.19 16.65 -6.85
CA PRO A 253 -19.73 15.90 -5.72
C PRO A 253 -19.37 14.40 -5.78
N VAL A 254 -19.41 13.80 -6.98
CA VAL A 254 -19.11 12.37 -7.14
C VAL A 254 -17.61 12.08 -6.96
N VAL A 255 -16.73 12.97 -7.40
CA VAL A 255 -15.28 12.85 -7.14
C VAL A 255 -14.97 12.93 -5.65
N ILE A 256 -15.57 13.88 -4.94
CA ILE A 256 -15.40 14.04 -3.49
C ILE A 256 -15.90 12.81 -2.73
N THR A 257 -17.13 12.36 -3.07
CA THR A 257 -17.74 11.19 -2.45
C THR A 257 -16.97 9.91 -2.79
N GLY A 258 -16.56 9.76 -4.05
CA GLY A 258 -15.74 8.65 -4.51
C GLY A 258 -14.37 8.60 -3.84
N SER A 259 -13.75 9.77 -3.64
CA SER A 259 -12.48 9.87 -2.90
C SER A 259 -12.62 9.45 -1.44
N LEU A 260 -13.74 9.83 -0.77
CA LEU A 260 -14.02 9.37 0.59
C LEU A 260 -14.12 7.85 0.67
N LEU A 261 -14.87 7.22 -0.24
CA LEU A 261 -14.99 5.77 -0.25
C LEU A 261 -13.69 5.07 -0.65
N ALA A 262 -12.87 5.68 -1.52
CA ALA A 262 -11.58 5.14 -1.92
C ALA A 262 -10.54 5.09 -0.78
N VAL A 263 -10.69 5.89 0.27
CA VAL A 263 -9.82 5.82 1.46
C VAL A 263 -10.14 4.61 2.35
N LEU A 264 -11.39 4.14 2.36
CA LEU A 264 -11.86 3.13 3.31
C LEU A 264 -11.08 1.80 3.26
N PRO A 265 -10.75 1.19 2.09
CA PRO A 265 -10.04 -0.08 2.06
C PRO A 265 -8.66 0.00 2.70
N LEU A 266 -7.93 1.10 2.50
CA LEU A 266 -6.62 1.27 3.13
C LEU A 266 -6.74 1.46 4.64
N VAL A 267 -7.69 2.28 5.11
CA VAL A 267 -7.95 2.44 6.55
C VAL A 267 -8.31 1.11 7.19
N LEU A 268 -9.19 0.32 6.57
CA LEU A 268 -9.56 -0.99 7.05
C LEU A 268 -8.37 -1.96 7.04
N ALA A 269 -7.60 -2.01 5.95
CA ALA A 269 -6.41 -2.85 5.86
C ALA A 269 -5.41 -2.52 6.99
N PHE A 270 -5.11 -1.24 7.22
CA PHE A 270 -4.24 -0.82 8.33
C PHE A 270 -4.82 -1.17 9.70
N ALA A 271 -6.12 -0.91 9.92
CA ALA A 271 -6.78 -1.20 11.20
C ALA A 271 -6.73 -2.69 11.55
N PHE A 272 -6.95 -3.58 10.57
CA PHE A 272 -6.92 -5.03 10.78
C PHE A 272 -5.49 -5.59 10.88
N LEU A 273 -4.56 -5.07 10.09
CA LEU A 273 -3.22 -5.65 9.97
C LEU A 273 -2.19 -5.00 10.92
N GLN A 274 -2.47 -3.85 11.54
CA GLN A 274 -1.56 -3.19 12.50
C GLN A 274 -1.13 -4.09 13.68
N ARG A 275 -1.98 -5.04 14.08
CA ARG A 275 -1.66 -6.00 15.15
C ARG A 275 -0.44 -6.87 14.83
N PHE A 276 -0.23 -7.19 13.57
CA PHE A 276 0.93 -7.97 13.13
C PHE A 276 2.22 -7.14 13.11
N TRP A 277 2.11 -5.82 12.94
CA TRP A 277 3.25 -4.91 12.98
C TRP A 277 3.82 -4.74 14.38
N ARG A 278 2.95 -4.66 15.39
CA ARG A 278 3.37 -4.48 16.80
C ARG A 278 4.25 -5.62 17.29
N SER A 279 3.99 -6.84 16.87
CA SER A 279 4.80 -8.01 17.24
C SER A 279 6.18 -8.03 16.57
N GLY A 280 6.32 -7.47 15.36
CA GLY A 280 7.57 -7.45 14.61
C GLY A 280 8.55 -6.35 15.01
N LEU A 281 8.05 -5.16 15.37
CA LEU A 281 8.91 -4.02 15.74
C LEU A 281 9.54 -4.18 17.13
N THR A 282 8.94 -4.96 18.02
CA THR A 282 9.47 -5.21 19.38
C THR A 282 10.52 -6.31 19.42
N ALA A 283 10.53 -7.23 18.46
CA ALA A 283 11.54 -8.29 18.38
C ALA A 283 12.96 -7.79 18.08
N GLY A 284 13.09 -6.64 17.40
CA GLY A 284 14.38 -5.99 17.11
C GLY A 284 14.88 -5.02 18.19
N ALA A 285 14.06 -4.69 19.20
CA ALA A 285 14.39 -3.72 20.24
C ALA A 285 14.96 -4.34 21.52
N VAL A 286 14.99 -5.67 21.62
CA VAL A 286 15.58 -6.41 22.75
C VAL A 286 16.84 -7.10 22.25
N LYS A 287 17.94 -6.37 22.29
CA LYS A 287 19.31 -6.90 22.33
C LYS A 287 20.03 -6.32 23.53
#